data_347da34f4a20f1fec412dbbf6eded355
#
_entry.id   347da34f4a20f1fec412dbbf6eded355
#
_cell.length_a   1.000
_cell.length_b   1.000
_cell.length_c   1.000
_cell.angle_alpha   90.00
_cell.angle_beta   90.00
_cell.angle_gamma   90.00
#
_symmetry.space_group_name_H-M   'P 1'
#
loop_
_entity.id
_entity.type
_entity.pdbx_description
1 polymer ?
#
loop_
_entity_poly.entity_id
_entity_poly.type
_entity_poly.pdbx_seq_one_letter_code
_entity_poly.pdbx_strand_id
1 'polypeptide(L)'
;MLNIFQAKISDSTLDDITSEDSNRRRRLLSLAALLVIAAVVLAALLGAFDQKKNIEQQADGFAVQLQFPAVVRAGNEIQLRIGISSADPLPETITLDLSEDYLMLFEDFSAFPEPESESSQADGTIEFEVAPAPGSRQMVATLTGRASDEWSPSAKGVLGITVNGESTDMKIRTWRIP
;
A
#
# COMPACT_ATOMS: atom_id res chain seq x y z
N MET A 1 55.54 -54.97 -30.32
CA MET A 1 55.38 -53.53 -30.19
C MET A 1 53.96 -53.28 -29.84
N LEU A 2 53.66 -52.96 -28.55
CA LEU A 2 52.33 -52.62 -28.05
C LEU A 2 52.02 -51.21 -28.49
N ASN A 3 50.96 -51.04 -29.26
CA ASN A 3 50.47 -49.73 -29.70
C ASN A 3 49.63 -49.08 -28.62
N ILE A 4 50.28 -48.27 -27.80
CA ILE A 4 49.73 -47.66 -26.58
C ILE A 4 48.81 -46.44 -26.90
N PHE A 5 48.61 -46.14 -28.18
CA PHE A 5 47.85 -44.93 -28.59
C PHE A 5 46.43 -45.18 -29.11
N GLN A 6 45.86 -46.35 -28.86
CA GLN A 6 44.42 -46.55 -29.04
C GLN A 6 43.70 -46.52 -27.71
N ALA A 7 43.87 -45.44 -26.96
CA ALA A 7 42.88 -45.09 -25.96
C ALA A 7 41.62 -44.67 -26.72
N LYS A 8 40.66 -45.57 -26.78
CA LYS A 8 39.31 -45.28 -27.23
C LYS A 8 38.70 -44.28 -26.25
N ILE A 9 38.75 -43.00 -26.58
CA ILE A 9 38.04 -41.97 -25.89
C ILE A 9 36.56 -42.16 -26.26
N SER A 10 35.91 -43.14 -25.66
CA SER A 10 34.51 -43.48 -25.89
C SER A 10 33.57 -42.85 -24.83
N ASP A 11 34.09 -41.99 -23.98
CA ASP A 11 33.31 -41.13 -23.10
C ASP A 11 33.83 -39.70 -23.25
N SER A 12 33.67 -39.14 -24.45
CA SER A 12 33.82 -37.72 -24.57
C SER A 12 32.57 -37.10 -23.95
N THR A 13 32.78 -36.25 -22.94
CA THR A 13 31.79 -35.37 -22.31
C THR A 13 31.12 -34.41 -23.30
N LEU A 14 31.20 -34.70 -24.60
CA LEU A 14 30.58 -33.96 -25.72
C LEU A 14 29.13 -34.36 -25.98
N ASP A 15 28.66 -35.46 -25.40
CA ASP A 15 27.24 -35.86 -25.50
C ASP A 15 26.31 -35.01 -24.66
N ASP A 16 26.88 -34.13 -23.80
CA ASP A 16 26.15 -33.18 -22.98
C ASP A 16 26.00 -31.78 -23.63
N ILE A 17 26.36 -31.65 -24.92
CA ILE A 17 26.08 -30.46 -25.71
C ILE A 17 24.60 -30.51 -26.08
N THR A 18 23.77 -30.00 -25.18
CA THR A 18 22.37 -29.71 -25.49
C THR A 18 22.26 -29.05 -26.85
N SER A 19 21.39 -29.59 -27.72
CA SER A 19 21.17 -29.13 -29.07
C SER A 19 21.12 -27.59 -29.14
N GLU A 20 21.67 -26.98 -30.20
CA GLU A 20 21.72 -25.52 -30.38
C GLU A 20 20.34 -24.85 -30.16
N ASP A 21 19.26 -25.50 -30.52
CA ASP A 21 17.90 -25.06 -30.30
C ASP A 21 17.51 -24.98 -28.82
N SER A 22 17.97 -25.91 -27.99
CA SER A 22 17.76 -25.90 -26.56
C SER A 22 18.55 -24.76 -25.90
N ASN A 23 19.77 -24.50 -26.35
CA ASN A 23 20.60 -23.38 -25.89
C ASN A 23 20.01 -22.03 -26.30
N ARG A 24 19.44 -21.92 -27.50
CA ARG A 24 18.81 -20.70 -27.99
C ARG A 24 17.56 -20.39 -27.19
N ARG A 25 16.72 -21.37 -26.88
CA ARG A 25 15.54 -21.21 -26.02
C ARG A 25 15.92 -20.78 -24.59
N ARG A 26 16.93 -21.42 -24.00
CA ARG A 26 17.44 -21.06 -22.67
C ARG A 26 17.98 -19.62 -22.64
N ARG A 27 18.74 -19.20 -23.66
CA ARG A 27 19.23 -17.81 -23.77
C ARG A 27 18.08 -16.81 -23.94
N LEU A 28 17.07 -17.13 -24.73
CA LEU A 28 15.88 -16.27 -24.88
C LEU A 28 15.09 -16.16 -23.57
N LEU A 29 14.92 -17.25 -22.83
CA LEU A 29 14.26 -17.25 -21.53
C LEU A 29 15.06 -16.44 -20.48
N SER A 30 16.39 -16.62 -20.44
CA SER A 30 17.27 -15.81 -19.58
C SER A 30 17.19 -14.32 -19.92
N LEU A 31 17.22 -13.97 -21.21
CA LEU A 31 17.11 -12.58 -21.65
C LEU A 31 15.73 -11.99 -21.27
N ALA A 32 14.66 -12.76 -21.50
CA ALA A 32 13.31 -12.35 -21.11
C ALA A 32 13.19 -12.13 -19.59
N ALA A 33 13.76 -13.05 -18.80
CA ALA A 33 13.79 -12.90 -17.34
C ALA A 33 14.56 -11.64 -16.89
N LEU A 34 15.72 -11.39 -17.49
CA LEU A 34 16.51 -10.18 -17.21
C LEU A 34 15.76 -8.91 -17.61
N LEU A 35 15.06 -8.90 -18.74
CA LEU A 35 14.25 -7.76 -19.16
C LEU A 35 13.09 -7.52 -18.21
N VAL A 36 12.43 -8.55 -17.72
CA VAL A 36 11.36 -8.42 -16.72
C VAL A 36 11.91 -7.84 -15.41
N ILE A 37 13.05 -8.35 -14.92
CA ILE A 37 13.68 -7.81 -13.72
C ILE A 37 14.07 -6.34 -13.92
N ALA A 38 14.70 -6.01 -15.06
CA ALA A 38 15.07 -4.63 -15.38
C ALA A 38 13.84 -3.71 -15.45
N ALA A 39 12.74 -4.19 -16.05
CA ALA A 39 11.49 -3.42 -16.12
C ALA A 39 10.89 -3.17 -14.73
N VAL A 40 10.89 -4.18 -13.85
CA VAL A 40 10.42 -4.04 -12.46
C VAL A 40 11.28 -3.05 -11.68
N VAL A 41 12.62 -3.14 -11.80
CA VAL A 41 13.54 -2.20 -11.16
C VAL A 41 13.34 -0.78 -11.68
N LEU A 42 13.18 -0.62 -12.99
CA LEU A 42 12.91 0.68 -13.60
C LEU A 42 11.58 1.26 -13.13
N ALA A 43 10.53 0.44 -13.07
CA ALA A 43 9.23 0.84 -12.55
C ALA A 43 9.33 1.28 -11.07
N ALA A 44 10.10 0.56 -10.25
CA ALA A 44 10.37 0.93 -8.87
C ALA A 44 11.08 2.29 -8.76
N LEU A 45 12.11 2.50 -9.56
CA LEU A 45 12.86 3.77 -9.59
C LEU A 45 12.01 4.96 -10.08
N LEU A 46 11.03 4.70 -10.93
CA LEU A 46 10.06 5.71 -11.39
C LEU A 46 8.89 5.95 -10.41
N GLY A 47 8.94 5.35 -9.21
CA GLY A 47 7.90 5.55 -8.19
C GLY A 47 6.57 4.83 -8.48
N ALA A 48 6.57 3.81 -9.34
CA ALA A 48 5.34 3.07 -9.67
C ALA A 48 4.70 2.41 -8.44
N PHE A 49 5.45 2.22 -7.36
CA PHE A 49 4.99 1.65 -6.10
C PHE A 49 4.62 2.70 -5.04
N ASP A 50 4.88 4.00 -5.30
CA ASP A 50 4.53 5.10 -4.39
C ASP A 50 3.17 5.72 -4.73
N GLN A 51 2.32 4.97 -5.40
CA GLN A 51 1.01 5.45 -5.84
C GLN A 51 0.09 5.68 -4.65
N LYS A 52 -0.41 6.91 -4.53
CA LYS A 52 -1.48 7.28 -3.61
C LYS A 52 -2.82 7.17 -4.34
N LYS A 53 -3.81 6.62 -3.66
CA LYS A 53 -5.20 6.63 -4.11
C LYS A 53 -5.92 7.82 -3.52
N ASN A 54 -6.71 8.47 -4.34
CA ASN A 54 -7.63 9.51 -3.92
C ASN A 54 -9.06 9.02 -4.16
N ILE A 55 -9.88 9.11 -3.14
CA ILE A 55 -11.32 8.86 -3.21
C ILE A 55 -12.02 10.14 -2.79
N GLU A 56 -12.98 10.56 -3.56
CA GLU A 56 -13.85 11.68 -3.23
C GLU A 56 -15.28 11.19 -3.07
N GLN A 57 -15.92 11.60 -2.01
CA GLN A 57 -17.30 11.26 -1.73
C GLN A 57 -18.03 12.49 -1.25
N GLN A 58 -19.23 12.70 -1.78
CA GLN A 58 -20.12 13.78 -1.38
C GLN A 58 -21.24 13.20 -0.55
N ALA A 59 -21.45 13.78 0.61
CA ALA A 59 -22.57 13.52 1.51
C ALA A 59 -23.44 14.77 1.62
N ASP A 60 -24.58 14.66 2.30
CA ASP A 60 -25.45 15.83 2.50
C ASP A 60 -24.75 16.91 3.34
N GLY A 61 -24.48 18.03 2.71
CA GLY A 61 -23.88 19.21 3.35
C GLY A 61 -22.34 19.22 3.39
N PHE A 62 -21.63 18.13 3.07
CA PHE A 62 -20.18 18.12 3.07
C PHE A 62 -19.59 17.19 2.01
N ALA A 63 -18.32 17.42 1.65
CA ALA A 63 -17.55 16.57 0.76
C ALA A 63 -16.30 16.08 1.49
N VAL A 64 -15.96 14.83 1.25
CA VAL A 64 -14.77 14.18 1.81
C VAL A 64 -13.81 13.82 0.69
N GLN A 65 -12.55 14.16 0.88
CA GLN A 65 -11.44 13.73 0.04
C GLN A 65 -10.49 12.88 0.87
N LEU A 66 -10.38 11.61 0.51
CA LEU A 66 -9.52 10.66 1.19
C LEU A 66 -8.34 10.29 0.31
N GLN A 67 -7.13 10.50 0.82
CA GLN A 67 -5.89 10.10 0.18
C GLN A 67 -5.16 9.07 1.04
N PHE A 68 -4.83 7.92 0.46
CA PHE A 68 -4.13 6.84 1.14
C PHE A 68 -3.18 6.09 0.20
N PRO A 69 -2.16 5.39 0.72
CA PRO A 69 -1.24 4.64 -0.11
C PRO A 69 -1.93 3.45 -0.77
N ALA A 70 -1.73 3.28 -2.08
CA ALA A 70 -2.22 2.10 -2.81
C ALA A 70 -1.40 0.85 -2.48
N VAL A 71 -0.09 1.05 -2.29
CA VAL A 71 0.90 0.02 -1.99
C VAL A 71 1.85 0.57 -0.93
N VAL A 72 2.22 -0.27 0.03
CA VAL A 72 3.21 0.06 1.06
C VAL A 72 4.22 -1.06 1.22
N ARG A 73 5.42 -0.69 1.63
CA ARG A 73 6.46 -1.63 2.05
C ARG A 73 6.62 -1.57 3.56
N ALA A 74 6.86 -2.72 4.21
CA ALA A 74 7.13 -2.78 5.64
C ALA A 74 8.26 -1.80 6.04
N GLY A 75 8.06 -1.09 7.14
CA GLY A 75 9.00 -0.10 7.67
C GLY A 75 8.99 1.26 6.99
N ASN A 76 8.29 1.45 5.86
CA ASN A 76 8.16 2.77 5.23
C ASN A 76 7.16 3.64 5.98
N GLU A 77 7.38 4.95 5.93
CA GLU A 77 6.40 5.92 6.41
C GLU A 77 5.13 5.88 5.55
N ILE A 78 3.99 5.86 6.20
CA ILE A 78 2.67 5.87 5.56
C ILE A 78 1.82 7.00 6.11
N GLN A 79 0.94 7.51 5.26
CA GLN A 79 0.08 8.62 5.57
C GLN A 79 -1.32 8.40 5.00
N LEU A 80 -2.33 8.56 5.84
CA LEU A 80 -3.73 8.66 5.47
C LEU A 80 -4.15 10.12 5.67
N ARG A 81 -4.62 10.77 4.60
CA ARG A 81 -5.05 12.17 4.65
C ARG A 81 -6.54 12.27 4.34
N ILE A 82 -7.27 12.89 5.23
CA ILE A 82 -8.72 13.08 5.18
C ILE A 82 -8.98 14.57 5.08
N GLY A 83 -9.46 15.02 3.92
CA GLY A 83 -9.92 16.38 3.70
C GLY A 83 -11.44 16.43 3.81
N ILE A 84 -11.98 17.33 4.63
CA ILE A 84 -13.42 17.55 4.78
C ILE A 84 -13.70 19.00 4.39
N SER A 85 -14.71 19.21 3.56
CA SER A 85 -15.14 20.55 3.15
C SER A 85 -16.66 20.66 3.14
N SER A 86 -17.18 21.82 3.54
CA SER A 86 -18.61 22.11 3.59
C SER A 86 -18.88 23.51 3.05
N ALA A 87 -20.10 23.73 2.56
CA ALA A 87 -20.58 25.06 2.20
C ALA A 87 -20.79 25.96 3.43
N ASP A 88 -21.24 25.36 4.54
CA ASP A 88 -21.44 26.00 5.82
C ASP A 88 -20.24 25.77 6.76
N PRO A 89 -20.10 26.54 7.84
CA PRO A 89 -19.08 26.28 8.85
C PRO A 89 -19.19 24.85 9.39
N LEU A 90 -18.05 24.18 9.54
CA LEU A 90 -17.96 22.84 10.15
C LEU A 90 -18.39 22.92 11.63
N PRO A 91 -18.93 21.81 12.18
CA PRO A 91 -19.29 21.74 13.60
C PRO A 91 -18.06 21.83 14.50
N GLU A 92 -18.28 21.98 15.79
CA GLU A 92 -17.19 22.02 16.78
C GLU A 92 -16.42 20.69 16.85
N THR A 93 -17.11 19.58 16.59
CA THR A 93 -16.53 18.24 16.63
C THR A 93 -16.95 17.45 15.39
N ILE A 94 -16.00 16.72 14.81
CA ILE A 94 -16.19 15.77 13.73
C ILE A 94 -15.71 14.40 14.23
N THR A 95 -16.51 13.36 13.98
CA THR A 95 -16.15 11.99 14.33
C THR A 95 -15.58 11.25 13.12
N LEU A 96 -14.46 10.61 13.34
CA LEU A 96 -13.78 9.74 12.36
C LEU A 96 -13.72 8.33 12.94
N ASP A 97 -14.36 7.38 12.28
CA ASP A 97 -14.40 5.97 12.66
C ASP A 97 -13.50 5.16 11.73
N LEU A 98 -12.42 4.59 12.23
CA LEU A 98 -11.51 3.80 11.41
C LEU A 98 -11.45 2.36 11.89
N SER A 99 -11.61 1.40 10.95
CA SER A 99 -11.52 -0.01 11.26
C SER A 99 -10.17 -0.34 11.89
N GLU A 100 -10.18 -1.07 13.00
CA GLU A 100 -8.98 -1.54 13.71
C GLU A 100 -8.07 -2.37 12.80
N ASP A 101 -8.66 -3.24 11.95
CA ASP A 101 -7.93 -4.03 10.95
C ASP A 101 -7.06 -3.17 10.00
N TYR A 102 -7.50 -1.94 9.70
CA TYR A 102 -6.70 -1.03 8.88
C TYR A 102 -5.65 -0.31 9.71
N LEU A 103 -5.96 0.00 10.96
CA LEU A 103 -5.00 0.62 11.89
C LEU A 103 -3.83 -0.31 12.23
N MET A 104 -4.02 -1.63 12.21
CA MET A 104 -2.92 -2.60 12.34
C MET A 104 -1.85 -2.48 11.23
N LEU A 105 -2.14 -1.72 10.15
CA LEU A 105 -1.11 -1.36 9.16
C LEU A 105 -0.06 -0.41 9.73
N PHE A 106 -0.38 0.33 10.78
CA PHE A 106 0.46 1.39 11.33
C PHE A 106 1.18 0.91 12.59
N GLU A 107 2.49 1.14 12.63
CA GLU A 107 3.28 1.20 13.86
C GLU A 107 3.56 2.67 14.19
N ASP A 108 3.71 2.99 15.47
CA ASP A 108 3.99 4.35 15.93
C ASP A 108 2.99 5.38 15.37
N PHE A 109 1.71 5.06 15.49
CA PHE A 109 0.60 5.85 14.96
C PHE A 109 0.51 7.22 15.64
N SER A 110 0.27 8.26 14.81
CA SER A 110 -0.04 9.61 15.27
C SER A 110 -1.08 10.28 14.37
N ALA A 111 -1.93 11.08 14.97
CA ALA A 111 -2.97 11.87 14.28
C ALA A 111 -2.67 13.37 14.39
N PHE A 112 -2.94 14.12 13.31
CA PHE A 112 -2.89 15.57 13.29
C PHE A 112 -4.14 16.14 12.57
N PRO A 113 -4.89 17.08 13.13
CA PRO A 113 -4.75 17.58 14.51
C PRO A 113 -4.88 16.43 15.53
N GLU A 114 -4.32 16.65 16.73
CA GLU A 114 -4.46 15.70 17.83
C GLU A 114 -5.93 15.54 18.17
N PRO A 115 -6.47 14.29 18.23
CA PRO A 115 -7.86 14.07 18.58
C PRO A 115 -8.16 14.55 20.00
N GLU A 116 -9.34 15.08 20.23
CA GLU A 116 -9.82 15.43 21.57
C GLU A 116 -10.16 14.19 22.39
N SER A 117 -10.64 13.15 21.71
CA SER A 117 -10.88 11.83 22.31
C SER A 117 -10.56 10.70 21.31
N GLU A 118 -10.21 9.54 21.86
CA GLU A 118 -10.02 8.30 21.14
C GLU A 118 -10.70 7.19 21.92
N SER A 119 -11.56 6.41 21.25
CA SER A 119 -12.26 5.30 21.87
C SER A 119 -12.36 4.09 20.95
N SER A 120 -12.13 2.89 21.52
CA SER A 120 -12.33 1.64 20.80
C SER A 120 -13.78 1.20 20.96
N GLN A 121 -14.43 0.94 19.83
CA GLN A 121 -15.83 0.49 19.78
C GLN A 121 -15.92 -1.04 19.73
N ALA A 122 -17.04 -1.58 20.21
CA ALA A 122 -17.25 -3.02 20.26
C ALA A 122 -17.34 -3.70 18.88
N ASP A 123 -17.53 -2.92 17.82
CA ASP A 123 -17.61 -3.37 16.43
C ASP A 123 -16.26 -3.49 15.73
N GLY A 124 -15.15 -3.23 16.44
CA GLY A 124 -13.80 -3.27 15.89
C GLY A 124 -13.44 -2.00 15.10
N THR A 125 -14.01 -0.86 15.48
CA THR A 125 -13.60 0.46 14.99
C THR A 125 -12.95 1.28 16.12
N ILE A 126 -12.08 2.19 15.74
CA ILE A 126 -11.53 3.22 16.63
C ILE A 126 -12.10 4.54 16.19
N GLU A 127 -12.79 5.18 17.13
CA GLU A 127 -13.39 6.49 16.96
C GLU A 127 -12.42 7.57 17.41
N PHE A 128 -12.26 8.58 16.58
CA PHE A 128 -11.47 9.79 16.85
C PHE A 128 -12.37 11.01 16.76
N GLU A 129 -12.44 11.78 17.80
CA GLU A 129 -13.09 13.09 17.79
C GLU A 129 -12.06 14.18 17.50
N VAL A 130 -12.30 14.94 16.43
CA VAL A 130 -11.40 16.01 16.00
C VAL A 130 -12.14 17.33 15.92
N ALA A 131 -11.51 18.40 16.42
CA ALA A 131 -12.06 19.74 16.39
C ALA A 131 -11.52 20.54 15.21
N PRO A 132 -12.37 20.96 14.25
CA PRO A 132 -11.98 21.93 13.23
C PRO A 132 -11.70 23.31 13.86
N ALA A 133 -10.92 24.14 13.18
CA ALA A 133 -10.76 25.52 13.59
C ALA A 133 -12.12 26.24 13.61
N PRO A 134 -12.42 27.03 14.63
CA PRO A 134 -13.74 27.70 14.78
C PRO A 134 -14.12 28.47 13.52
N GLY A 135 -15.35 28.24 13.01
CA GLY A 135 -15.87 28.88 11.81
C GLY A 135 -15.24 28.44 10.49
N SER A 136 -14.36 27.44 10.50
CA SER A 136 -13.77 26.91 9.28
C SER A 136 -14.81 26.13 8.46
N ARG A 137 -14.64 26.16 7.14
CA ARG A 137 -15.41 25.36 6.19
C ARG A 137 -14.62 24.20 5.64
N GLN A 138 -13.39 24.06 6.06
CA GLN A 138 -12.47 23.01 5.61
C GLN A 138 -11.62 22.56 6.77
N MET A 139 -11.35 21.25 6.79
CA MET A 139 -10.45 20.62 7.74
C MET A 139 -9.63 19.54 7.02
N VAL A 140 -8.43 19.32 7.47
CA VAL A 140 -7.60 18.21 7.03
C VAL A 140 -7.11 17.47 8.26
N ALA A 141 -7.52 16.21 8.38
CA ALA A 141 -6.93 15.29 9.35
C ALA A 141 -5.90 14.39 8.64
N THR A 142 -4.81 14.13 9.33
CA THR A 142 -3.73 13.30 8.79
C THR A 142 -3.34 12.28 9.83
N LEU A 143 -3.39 11.02 9.46
CA LEU A 143 -2.88 9.91 10.25
C LEU A 143 -1.54 9.48 9.66
N THR A 144 -0.50 9.44 10.47
CA THR A 144 0.85 9.07 10.07
C THR A 144 1.40 7.96 10.93
N GLY A 145 2.26 7.15 10.38
CA GLY A 145 2.96 6.10 11.10
C GLY A 145 3.89 5.35 10.18
N ARG A 146 4.47 4.29 10.70
CA ARG A 146 5.29 3.37 9.92
C ARG A 146 4.46 2.17 9.51
N ALA A 147 4.65 1.65 8.30
CA ALA A 147 4.00 0.41 7.88
C ALA A 147 4.53 -0.75 8.74
N SER A 148 3.61 -1.44 9.42
CA SER A 148 3.90 -2.60 10.27
C SER A 148 4.64 -3.69 9.47
N ASP A 149 5.49 -4.45 10.12
CA ASP A 149 6.21 -5.59 9.55
C ASP A 149 5.39 -6.90 9.62
N GLU A 150 4.26 -6.92 10.32
CA GLU A 150 3.34 -8.06 10.31
C GLU A 150 2.92 -8.42 8.90
N TRP A 151 3.14 -9.69 8.53
CA TRP A 151 2.84 -10.13 7.17
C TRP A 151 1.34 -10.29 6.93
N SER A 152 0.82 -9.44 6.08
CA SER A 152 -0.50 -9.56 5.47
C SER A 152 -0.41 -9.01 4.05
N PRO A 153 -0.96 -9.69 3.03
CA PRO A 153 -0.85 -9.21 1.64
C PRO A 153 -1.58 -7.90 1.39
N SER A 154 -2.55 -7.55 2.22
CA SER A 154 -3.25 -6.25 2.15
C SER A 154 -3.95 -5.94 3.46
N ALA A 155 -3.95 -4.67 3.85
CA ALA A 155 -4.84 -4.12 4.87
C ALA A 155 -6.11 -3.58 4.20
N LYS A 156 -7.26 -3.86 4.83
CA LYS A 156 -8.57 -3.41 4.38
C LYS A 156 -9.29 -2.80 5.57
N GLY A 157 -10.11 -1.80 5.30
CA GLY A 157 -10.94 -1.22 6.32
C GLY A 157 -12.00 -0.30 5.75
N VAL A 158 -12.73 0.30 6.64
CA VAL A 158 -13.72 1.34 6.37
C VAL A 158 -13.34 2.55 7.20
N LEU A 159 -13.40 3.72 6.58
CA LEU A 159 -13.35 5.00 7.24
C LEU A 159 -14.77 5.58 7.24
N GLY A 160 -15.40 5.65 8.40
CA GLY A 160 -16.61 6.39 8.66
C GLY A 160 -16.28 7.84 8.99
N ILE A 161 -17.10 8.77 8.54
CA ILE A 161 -16.97 10.19 8.85
C ILE A 161 -18.34 10.73 9.18
N THR A 162 -18.49 11.31 10.36
CA THR A 162 -19.76 11.89 10.81
C THR A 162 -19.59 13.39 11.03
N VAL A 163 -20.40 14.17 10.31
CA VAL A 163 -20.45 15.64 10.37
C VAL A 163 -21.90 16.06 10.58
N ASN A 164 -22.20 16.79 11.65
CA ASN A 164 -23.57 17.24 11.97
C ASN A 164 -24.61 16.11 12.07
N GLY A 165 -24.20 14.88 12.43
CA GLY A 165 -25.08 13.71 12.50
C GLY A 165 -25.28 12.98 11.16
N GLU A 166 -24.77 13.49 10.06
CA GLU A 166 -24.72 12.82 8.76
C GLU A 166 -23.43 12.02 8.64
N SER A 167 -23.54 10.74 8.27
CA SER A 167 -22.41 9.82 8.20
C SER A 167 -22.17 9.36 6.77
N THR A 168 -20.90 9.15 6.42
CA THR A 168 -20.49 8.57 5.15
C THR A 168 -19.35 7.56 5.36
N ASP A 169 -19.41 6.41 4.66
CA ASP A 169 -18.44 5.34 4.76
C ASP A 169 -17.61 5.22 3.50
N MET A 170 -16.29 5.14 3.65
CA MET A 170 -15.33 4.99 2.56
C MET A 170 -14.52 3.72 2.75
N LYS A 171 -14.58 2.82 1.77
CA LYS A 171 -13.78 1.57 1.80
C LYS A 171 -12.36 1.85 1.37
N ILE A 172 -11.40 1.42 2.17
CA ILE A 172 -9.98 1.58 1.94
C ILE A 172 -9.30 0.21 1.81
N ARG A 173 -8.30 0.17 0.93
CA ARG A 173 -7.47 -1.02 0.77
C ARG A 173 -6.07 -0.63 0.32
N THR A 174 -5.09 -1.05 1.11
CA THR A 174 -3.66 -0.88 0.83
C THR A 174 -3.02 -2.23 0.64
N TRP A 175 -2.28 -2.41 -0.45
CA TRP A 175 -1.49 -3.62 -0.67
C TRP A 175 -0.15 -3.51 0.02
N ARG A 176 0.34 -4.64 0.53
CA ARG A 176 1.64 -4.71 1.20
C ARG A 176 2.61 -5.53 0.34
N ILE A 177 3.81 -5.02 0.22
CA ILE A 177 4.94 -5.71 -0.39
C ILE A 177 6.03 -5.92 0.67
N PRO A 178 6.76 -7.03 0.59
CA PRO A 178 7.88 -7.33 1.50
C PRO A 178 8.97 -6.27 1.47
#